data_661b7b43488d3edb349cf58f2faefb54
#
_entry.id   661b7b43488d3edb349cf58f2faefb54
#
_cell.length_a   1.000
_cell.length_b   1.000
_cell.length_c   1.000
_cell.angle_alpha   90.00
_cell.angle_beta   90.00
_cell.angle_gamma   90.00
#
_symmetry.space_group_name_H-M   'P 1'
#
loop_
_entity.id
_entity.type
_entity.pdbx_description
1 polymer ?
#
loop_
_entity_poly.entity_id
_entity_poly.type
_entity_poly.pdbx_seq_one_letter_code
_entity_poly.pdbx_strand_id
1 'polypeptide(L)'
;MQREHVYLDAYYPHTSLGFLIPSLALFVALTVLAWFVLWPVAIPFLLVTLYLARFTLRQARGPDLAVRVTGTEIYYRGWEKVLFRKGLPGGRLPLHAIGHVELLNLRSAAAAGPIVAIWLTDPGAWLIGGLLSRWAREMSAGGDLAIACDETDRTAAQVREAIETAMTAP
;
A
#
# COMPACT_ATOMS: atom_id res chain seq x y z
N MET A 1 -8.91 29.37 0.50
CA MET A 1 -8.45 27.97 0.49
C MET A 1 -7.34 27.89 1.53
N GLN A 2 -7.63 27.39 2.72
CA GLN A 2 -6.58 27.06 3.70
C GLN A 2 -5.80 25.87 3.13
N ARG A 3 -4.49 26.01 2.99
CA ARG A 3 -3.63 24.87 2.64
C ARG A 3 -3.68 23.91 3.82
N GLU A 4 -4.21 22.75 3.59
CA GLU A 4 -4.23 21.67 4.56
C GLU A 4 -2.79 21.37 4.99
N HIS A 5 -2.53 21.41 6.29
CA HIS A 5 -1.19 21.15 6.80
C HIS A 5 -0.89 19.66 6.69
N VAL A 6 0.15 19.31 5.92
CA VAL A 6 0.61 17.94 5.77
C VAL A 6 1.73 17.69 6.78
N TYR A 7 1.51 16.73 7.68
CA TYR A 7 2.48 16.34 8.71
C TYR A 7 3.48 15.32 8.18
N LEU A 8 3.02 14.40 7.30
CA LEU A 8 3.88 13.37 6.73
C LEU A 8 3.30 12.86 5.41
N ASP A 9 4.18 12.64 4.45
CA ASP A 9 3.96 11.82 3.27
C ASP A 9 4.94 10.65 3.29
N ALA A 10 4.44 9.44 3.13
CA ALA A 10 5.21 8.23 2.93
C ALA A 10 4.93 7.65 1.55
N TYR A 11 5.97 7.23 0.85
CA TYR A 11 5.88 6.72 -0.52
C TYR A 11 6.45 5.31 -0.62
N TYR A 12 5.90 4.52 -1.53
CA TYR A 12 6.54 3.27 -1.90
C TYR A 12 7.84 3.52 -2.66
N PRO A 13 8.88 2.69 -2.45
CA PRO A 13 10.16 2.87 -3.12
C PRO A 13 9.98 2.77 -4.63
N HIS A 14 10.66 3.66 -5.31
CA HIS A 14 10.63 3.72 -6.76
C HIS A 14 11.56 2.66 -7.34
N THR A 15 11.02 1.62 -7.98
CA THR A 15 11.84 0.68 -8.74
C THR A 15 12.50 1.42 -9.90
N SER A 16 13.83 1.32 -10.02
CA SER A 16 14.55 2.09 -11.02
C SER A 16 14.07 1.72 -12.43
N LEU A 17 13.65 2.73 -13.19
CA LEU A 17 13.27 2.58 -14.60
C LEU A 17 14.40 1.96 -15.43
N GLY A 18 15.66 2.16 -14.99
CA GLY A 18 16.83 1.55 -15.60
C GLY A 18 16.83 0.03 -15.63
N PHE A 19 16.12 -0.62 -14.68
CA PHE A 19 15.92 -2.07 -14.68
C PHE A 19 14.63 -2.47 -15.41
N LEU A 20 13.57 -1.71 -15.25
CA LEU A 20 12.25 -2.03 -15.81
C LEU A 20 12.20 -1.94 -17.34
N ILE A 21 12.83 -0.92 -17.93
CA ILE A 21 12.84 -0.72 -19.38
C ILE A 21 13.55 -1.86 -20.10
N PRO A 22 14.77 -2.29 -19.74
CA PRO A 22 15.42 -3.44 -20.36
C PRO A 22 14.64 -4.74 -20.16
N SER A 23 14.05 -4.95 -18.98
CA SER A 23 13.22 -6.12 -18.71
C SER A 23 11.97 -6.17 -19.60
N LEU A 24 11.28 -5.03 -19.75
CA LEU A 24 10.14 -4.91 -20.64
C LEU A 24 10.54 -5.19 -22.11
N ALA A 25 11.65 -4.60 -22.58
CA ALA A 25 12.15 -4.83 -23.94
C ALA A 25 12.47 -6.29 -24.19
N LEU A 26 13.09 -6.98 -23.23
CA LEU A 26 13.36 -8.42 -23.31
C LEU A 26 12.07 -9.23 -23.42
N PHE A 27 11.07 -8.95 -22.59
CA PHE A 27 9.79 -9.68 -22.64
C PHE A 27 9.01 -9.41 -23.92
N VAL A 28 9.07 -8.20 -24.48
CA VAL A 28 8.51 -7.89 -25.81
C VAL A 28 9.18 -8.74 -26.87
N ALA A 29 10.52 -8.80 -26.89
CA ALA A 29 11.26 -9.60 -27.85
C ALA A 29 10.93 -11.11 -27.75
N LEU A 30 10.85 -11.63 -26.52
CA LEU A 30 10.47 -13.02 -26.27
C LEU A 30 9.03 -13.31 -26.70
N THR A 31 8.10 -12.37 -26.48
CA THR A 31 6.71 -12.51 -26.94
C THR A 31 6.62 -12.59 -28.46
N VAL A 32 7.35 -11.70 -29.15
CA VAL A 32 7.40 -11.70 -30.61
C VAL A 32 8.02 -13.01 -31.14
N LEU A 33 9.13 -13.44 -30.57
CA LEU A 33 9.77 -14.69 -30.94
C LEU A 33 8.86 -15.92 -30.74
N ALA A 34 8.21 -15.97 -29.54
CA ALA A 34 7.27 -17.05 -29.22
C ALA A 34 6.08 -17.09 -30.17
N TRP A 35 5.61 -15.95 -30.66
CA TRP A 35 4.52 -15.87 -31.63
C TRP A 35 4.86 -16.57 -32.95
N PHE A 36 6.10 -16.42 -33.41
CA PHE A 36 6.55 -17.06 -34.66
C PHE A 36 6.87 -18.56 -34.51
N VAL A 37 7.27 -19.02 -33.33
CA VAL A 37 7.72 -20.38 -33.10
C VAL A 37 6.58 -21.28 -32.59
N LEU A 38 5.85 -20.81 -31.58
CA LEU A 38 4.81 -21.56 -30.88
C LEU A 38 3.75 -20.59 -30.32
N TRP A 39 2.79 -20.22 -31.16
CA TRP A 39 1.77 -19.26 -30.80
C TRP A 39 1.05 -19.51 -29.45
N PRO A 40 0.77 -20.76 -28.97
CA PRO A 40 0.15 -20.96 -27.67
C PRO A 40 1.06 -20.52 -26.50
N VAL A 41 2.39 -20.60 -26.68
CA VAL A 41 3.38 -20.17 -25.70
C VAL A 41 3.49 -18.63 -25.64
N ALA A 42 3.13 -17.95 -26.72
CA ALA A 42 3.13 -16.48 -26.76
C ALA A 42 2.11 -15.86 -25.81
N ILE A 43 1.00 -16.54 -25.49
CA ILE A 43 -0.06 -16.01 -24.62
C ILE A 43 0.46 -15.67 -23.21
N PRO A 44 1.12 -16.60 -22.47
CA PRO A 44 1.67 -16.26 -21.16
C PRO A 44 2.74 -15.16 -21.22
N PHE A 45 3.60 -15.14 -22.25
CA PHE A 45 4.56 -14.05 -22.43
C PHE A 45 3.89 -12.72 -22.69
N LEU A 46 2.81 -12.68 -23.48
CA LEU A 46 2.02 -11.47 -23.71
C LEU A 46 1.41 -10.95 -22.41
N LEU A 47 0.86 -11.81 -21.57
CA LEU A 47 0.28 -11.42 -20.28
C LEU A 47 1.34 -10.81 -19.36
N VAL A 48 2.54 -11.42 -19.28
CA VAL A 48 3.66 -10.89 -18.51
C VAL A 48 4.13 -9.55 -19.08
N THR A 49 4.22 -9.43 -20.39
CA THR A 49 4.60 -8.17 -21.07
C THR A 49 3.62 -7.05 -20.77
N LEU A 50 2.32 -7.31 -20.86
CA LEU A 50 1.27 -6.35 -20.52
C LEU A 50 1.32 -5.91 -19.03
N TYR A 51 1.57 -6.88 -18.14
CA TYR A 51 1.74 -6.59 -16.73
C TYR A 51 2.96 -5.69 -16.49
N LEU A 52 4.12 -6.03 -17.07
CA LEU A 52 5.35 -5.22 -16.97
C LEU A 52 5.17 -3.83 -17.59
N ALA A 53 4.51 -3.72 -18.73
CA ALA A 53 4.22 -2.44 -19.36
C ALA A 53 3.36 -1.55 -18.47
N ARG A 54 2.27 -2.11 -17.90
CA ARG A 54 1.42 -1.40 -16.95
C ARG A 54 2.21 -0.96 -15.69
N PHE A 55 3.05 -1.84 -15.16
CA PHE A 55 3.88 -1.55 -14.00
C PHE A 55 4.90 -0.45 -14.30
N THR A 56 5.60 -0.53 -15.44
CA THR A 56 6.57 0.48 -15.89
C THR A 56 5.92 1.84 -16.09
N LEU A 57 4.75 1.89 -16.74
CA LEU A 57 3.98 3.12 -16.94
C LEU A 57 3.55 3.74 -15.60
N ARG A 58 3.21 2.91 -14.63
CA ARG A 58 2.86 3.37 -13.29
C ARG A 58 4.06 3.98 -12.59
N GLN A 59 5.21 3.31 -12.64
CA GLN A 59 6.45 3.80 -12.05
C GLN A 59 6.94 5.09 -12.72
N ALA A 60 6.72 5.25 -14.03
CA ALA A 60 7.07 6.47 -14.75
C ALA A 60 6.26 7.72 -14.33
N ARG A 61 5.10 7.52 -13.68
CA ARG A 61 4.26 8.62 -13.15
C ARG A 61 4.76 9.20 -11.83
N GLY A 62 5.79 8.60 -11.23
CA GLY A 62 6.37 9.00 -9.95
C GLY A 62 6.07 8.02 -8.81
N PRO A 63 6.62 8.28 -7.63
CA PRO A 63 6.44 7.42 -6.48
C PRO A 63 4.96 7.39 -6.04
N ASP A 64 4.47 6.20 -5.75
CA ASP A 64 3.11 5.99 -5.27
C ASP A 64 2.99 6.40 -3.81
N LEU A 65 2.05 7.27 -3.51
CA LEU A 65 1.74 7.66 -2.14
C LEU A 65 1.17 6.47 -1.37
N ALA A 66 1.85 6.08 -0.30
CA ALA A 66 1.43 4.99 0.59
C ALA A 66 0.58 5.49 1.75
N VAL A 67 1.07 6.53 2.44
CA VAL A 67 0.38 7.14 3.58
C VAL A 67 0.55 8.64 3.50
N ARG A 68 -0.51 9.38 3.79
CA ARG A 68 -0.47 10.84 4.01
C ARG A 68 -1.19 11.15 5.29
N VAL A 69 -0.54 11.89 6.16
CA VAL A 69 -1.12 12.40 7.39
C VAL A 69 -1.31 13.89 7.25
N THR A 70 -2.55 14.35 7.37
CA THR A 70 -2.91 15.78 7.35
C THR A 70 -3.48 16.21 8.69
N GLY A 71 -3.80 17.48 8.84
CA GLY A 71 -4.44 18.00 10.07
C GLY A 71 -5.87 17.51 10.28
N THR A 72 -6.50 16.87 9.30
CA THR A 72 -7.91 16.46 9.36
C THR A 72 -8.12 14.97 9.13
N GLU A 73 -7.30 14.35 8.31
CA GLU A 73 -7.47 12.96 7.91
C GLU A 73 -6.14 12.23 7.68
N ILE A 74 -6.18 10.93 7.72
CA ILE A 74 -5.13 10.03 7.25
C ILE A 74 -5.61 9.40 5.96
N TYR A 75 -4.84 9.57 4.89
CA TYR A 75 -4.95 8.75 3.70
C TYR A 75 -3.99 7.58 3.83
N TYR A 76 -4.45 6.38 3.58
CA TYR A 76 -3.61 5.19 3.50
C TYR A 76 -4.01 4.34 2.31
N ARG A 77 -3.01 3.78 1.66
CA ARG A 77 -3.20 2.84 0.58
C ARG A 77 -3.22 1.44 1.16
N GLY A 78 -4.31 0.73 0.94
CA GLY A 78 -4.37 -0.68 1.28
C GLY A 78 -3.33 -1.48 0.49
N TRP A 79 -2.89 -2.59 1.03
CA TRP A 79 -2.02 -3.53 0.33
C TRP A 79 -2.60 -3.84 -1.05
N GLU A 80 -1.87 -3.46 -2.08
CA GLU A 80 -2.26 -3.83 -3.43
C GLU A 80 -2.13 -5.33 -3.62
N LYS A 81 -3.15 -5.84 -4.23
CA LYS A 81 -3.33 -7.19 -4.72
C LYS A 81 -2.03 -7.81 -5.25
N VAL A 82 -1.42 -8.68 -4.53
CA VAL A 82 -0.68 -9.76 -5.13
C VAL A 82 -1.71 -10.69 -5.75
N LEU A 83 -1.71 -10.82 -7.01
CA LEU A 83 -2.50 -11.50 -8.05
C LEU A 83 -3.79 -12.25 -7.67
N PHE A 84 -4.10 -12.57 -6.43
CA PHE A 84 -5.30 -13.29 -5.97
C PHE A 84 -5.72 -12.98 -4.52
N ARG A 85 -5.13 -12.00 -3.84
CA ARG A 85 -5.56 -11.60 -2.50
C ARG A 85 -6.05 -10.16 -2.52
N LYS A 86 -7.28 -9.94 -2.10
CA LYS A 86 -7.78 -8.60 -1.82
C LYS A 86 -6.95 -8.06 -0.65
N GLY A 87 -6.11 -7.07 -0.91
CA GLY A 87 -5.41 -6.34 0.14
C GLY A 87 -6.39 -5.64 1.08
N LEU A 88 -5.89 -5.14 2.19
CA LEU A 88 -6.65 -4.26 3.06
C LEU A 88 -7.19 -3.09 2.23
N PRO A 89 -8.47 -2.72 2.37
CA PRO A 89 -9.01 -1.58 1.65
C PRO A 89 -8.24 -0.33 2.06
N GLY A 90 -7.61 0.33 1.11
CA GLY A 90 -7.08 1.67 1.30
C GLY A 90 -8.22 2.66 1.44
N GLY A 91 -8.00 3.75 2.16
CA GLY A 91 -9.06 4.71 2.38
C GLY A 91 -8.56 6.02 2.98
N ARG A 92 -9.53 6.82 3.36
CA ARG A 92 -9.35 8.04 4.13
C ARG A 92 -10.02 7.84 5.48
N LEU A 93 -9.30 8.17 6.52
CA LEU A 93 -9.76 8.06 7.90
C LEU A 93 -9.63 9.43 8.56
N PRO A 94 -10.72 10.07 8.99
CA PRO A 94 -10.62 11.34 9.71
C PRO A 94 -9.98 11.13 11.07
N LEU A 95 -9.16 12.08 11.51
CA LEU A 95 -8.41 12.00 12.78
C LEU A 95 -9.33 11.81 13.98
N HIS A 96 -10.51 12.44 14.00
CA HIS A 96 -11.48 12.30 15.10
C HIS A 96 -12.05 10.89 15.27
N ALA A 97 -11.94 10.04 14.23
CA ALA A 97 -12.35 8.65 14.29
C ALA A 97 -11.29 7.75 14.96
N ILE A 98 -10.08 8.26 15.18
CA ILE A 98 -8.98 7.54 15.79
C ILE A 98 -9.04 7.67 17.29
N GLY A 99 -9.16 6.56 18.00
CA GLY A 99 -9.13 6.52 19.45
C GLY A 99 -7.72 6.35 20.02
N HIS A 100 -6.93 5.48 19.39
CA HIS A 100 -5.59 5.13 19.85
C HIS A 100 -4.72 4.64 18.71
N VAL A 101 -3.41 4.89 18.79
CA VAL A 101 -2.41 4.44 17.81
C VAL A 101 -1.24 3.80 18.54
N GLU A 102 -0.80 2.64 18.08
CA GLU A 102 0.31 1.91 18.69
C GLU A 102 1.24 1.32 17.62
N LEU A 103 2.53 1.21 17.97
CA LEU A 103 3.51 0.53 17.16
C LEU A 103 3.61 -0.93 17.60
N LEU A 104 3.23 -1.84 16.72
CA LEU A 104 3.29 -3.27 16.98
C LEU A 104 4.25 -3.96 16.03
N ASN A 105 4.88 -5.04 16.51
CA ASN A 105 5.68 -5.93 15.68
C ASN A 105 4.86 -7.17 15.33
N LEU A 106 4.42 -7.25 14.09
CA LEU A 106 3.79 -8.47 13.59
C LEU A 106 4.84 -9.55 13.33
N ARG A 107 4.63 -10.71 13.97
CA ARG A 107 5.31 -11.96 13.65
C ARG A 107 4.29 -12.93 13.06
N SER A 108 3.81 -12.64 11.87
CA SER A 108 2.93 -13.59 11.16
C SER A 108 3.64 -14.13 9.93
N ALA A 109 3.22 -15.31 9.45
CA ALA A 109 3.75 -15.92 8.22
C ALA A 109 3.51 -15.05 6.95
N ALA A 110 2.69 -14.01 7.05
CA ALA A 110 2.31 -13.15 5.93
C ALA A 110 2.96 -11.75 5.98
N ALA A 111 3.44 -11.29 7.14
CA ALA A 111 4.12 -10.01 7.30
C ALA A 111 4.99 -10.06 8.57
N ALA A 112 6.27 -9.79 8.41
CA ALA A 112 7.21 -9.67 9.52
C ALA A 112 7.75 -8.24 9.50
N GLY A 113 7.34 -7.41 10.46
CA GLY A 113 7.83 -6.05 10.56
C GLY A 113 7.02 -5.17 11.51
N PRO A 114 7.50 -3.95 11.76
CA PRO A 114 6.75 -2.98 12.54
C PRO A 114 5.57 -2.43 11.73
N ILE A 115 4.40 -2.44 12.34
CA ILE A 115 3.17 -1.86 11.81
C ILE A 115 2.65 -0.77 12.73
N VAL A 116 1.89 0.15 12.17
CA VAL A 116 1.09 1.10 12.95
C VAL A 116 -0.32 0.52 13.06
N ALA A 117 -0.68 0.12 14.28
CA ALA A 117 -2.03 -0.33 14.59
C ALA A 117 -2.86 0.85 15.05
N ILE A 118 -4.09 0.95 14.55
CA ILE A 118 -5.03 2.02 14.84
C ILE A 118 -6.30 1.41 15.41
N TRP A 119 -6.74 1.92 16.54
CA TRP A 119 -8.05 1.63 17.14
C TRP A 119 -8.98 2.78 16.87
N LEU A 120 -10.17 2.46 16.38
CA LEU A 120 -11.19 3.44 16.05
C LEU A 120 -12.10 3.68 17.24
N THR A 121 -12.57 4.92 17.36
CA THR A 121 -13.56 5.30 18.39
C THR A 121 -14.90 4.57 18.15
N ASP A 122 -15.29 4.46 16.89
CA ASP A 122 -16.46 3.69 16.45
C ASP A 122 -16.08 2.84 15.22
N PRO A 123 -15.60 1.59 15.43
CA PRO A 123 -15.24 0.71 14.33
C PRO A 123 -16.41 0.41 13.38
N GLY A 124 -17.64 0.40 13.90
CA GLY A 124 -18.84 0.08 13.11
C GLY A 124 -19.13 1.12 12.02
N ALA A 125 -18.75 2.39 12.25
CA ALA A 125 -18.97 3.46 11.29
C ALA A 125 -17.99 3.44 10.12
N TRP A 126 -16.79 2.85 10.31
CA TRP A 126 -15.68 2.97 9.36
C TRP A 126 -15.24 1.66 8.71
N LEU A 127 -15.50 0.54 9.37
CA LEU A 127 -15.12 -0.78 8.85
C LEU A 127 -16.28 -1.39 8.09
N ILE A 128 -16.03 -1.81 6.87
CA ILE A 128 -16.97 -2.64 6.10
C ILE A 128 -17.03 -4.00 6.79
N GLY A 129 -18.18 -4.33 7.36
CA GLY A 129 -18.40 -5.58 8.08
C GLY A 129 -18.14 -6.83 7.24
N GLY A 130 -17.81 -7.94 7.91
CA GLY A 130 -17.65 -9.27 7.31
C GLY A 130 -16.25 -9.86 7.45
N LEU A 131 -15.93 -10.83 6.60
CA LEU A 131 -14.67 -11.58 6.59
C LEU A 131 -13.40 -10.68 6.51
N LEU A 132 -13.52 -9.53 5.86
CA LEU A 132 -12.43 -8.55 5.72
C LEU A 132 -12.10 -7.86 7.04
N SER A 133 -13.11 -7.54 7.86
CA SER A 133 -12.88 -6.90 9.16
C SER A 133 -12.22 -7.86 10.16
N ARG A 134 -12.60 -9.13 10.12
CA ARG A 134 -11.97 -10.16 10.95
C ARG A 134 -10.50 -10.36 10.57
N TRP A 135 -10.22 -10.46 9.28
CA TRP A 135 -8.84 -10.62 8.78
C TRP A 135 -7.99 -9.37 9.05
N ALA A 136 -8.55 -8.16 8.91
CA ALA A 136 -7.87 -6.93 9.27
C ALA A 136 -7.49 -6.90 10.76
N ARG A 137 -8.38 -7.35 11.66
CA ARG A 137 -8.10 -7.45 13.11
C ARG A 137 -7.01 -8.47 13.41
N GLU A 138 -7.03 -9.62 12.73
CA GLU A 138 -5.97 -10.63 12.88
C GLU A 138 -4.61 -10.09 12.42
N MET A 139 -4.59 -9.30 11.35
CA MET A 139 -3.38 -8.67 10.81
C MET A 139 -2.91 -7.47 11.63
N SER A 140 -3.80 -6.79 12.32
CA SER A 140 -3.51 -5.61 13.15
C SER A 140 -3.17 -5.94 14.61
N ALA A 141 -2.98 -7.23 14.92
CA ALA A 141 -2.69 -7.70 16.27
C ALA A 141 -3.70 -7.21 17.34
N GLY A 142 -4.97 -7.09 16.95
CA GLY A 142 -6.05 -6.64 17.81
C GLY A 142 -6.54 -5.21 17.56
N GLY A 143 -5.83 -4.41 16.79
CA GLY A 143 -6.32 -3.12 16.30
C GLY A 143 -7.42 -3.27 15.25
N ASP A 144 -8.11 -2.19 14.96
CA ASP A 144 -9.16 -2.17 13.94
C ASP A 144 -8.58 -2.01 12.53
N LEU A 145 -7.41 -1.37 12.43
CA LEU A 145 -6.72 -1.09 11.19
C LEU A 145 -5.21 -1.20 11.38
N ALA A 146 -4.49 -1.66 10.37
CA ALA A 146 -3.04 -1.71 10.36
C ALA A 146 -2.47 -1.02 9.13
N ILE A 147 -1.44 -0.20 9.33
CA ILE A 147 -0.65 0.40 8.27
C ILE A 147 0.74 -0.26 8.30
N ALA A 148 1.05 -1.03 7.26
CA ALA A 148 2.37 -1.61 7.08
C ALA A 148 3.29 -0.57 6.41
N CYS A 149 4.46 -0.36 6.98
CA CYS A 149 5.43 0.64 6.51
C CYS A 149 6.77 0.01 6.07
N ASP A 150 6.86 -1.31 6.06
CA ASP A 150 8.06 -2.07 5.70
C ASP A 150 8.54 -1.82 4.27
N GLU A 151 7.63 -1.47 3.38
CA GLU A 151 7.91 -1.16 1.98
C GLU A 151 7.85 0.34 1.65
N THR A 152 7.88 1.22 2.66
CA THR A 152 7.81 2.66 2.42
C THR A 152 9.15 3.35 2.72
N ASP A 153 9.32 4.58 2.24
CA ASP A 153 10.48 5.44 2.54
C ASP A 153 10.46 5.99 3.97
N ARG A 154 9.38 5.73 4.71
CA ARG A 154 9.18 6.15 6.10
C ARG A 154 9.01 4.94 7.02
N THR A 155 9.58 5.04 8.22
CA THR A 155 9.42 3.98 9.22
C THR A 155 8.04 4.05 9.88
N ALA A 156 7.54 2.92 10.38
CA ALA A 156 6.29 2.87 11.13
C ALA A 156 6.31 3.81 12.37
N ALA A 157 7.47 3.99 13.01
CA ALA A 157 7.62 4.93 14.11
C ALA A 157 7.37 6.39 13.67
N GLN A 158 7.91 6.80 12.52
CA GLN A 158 7.68 8.14 11.97
C GLN A 158 6.22 8.36 11.60
N VAL A 159 5.57 7.36 11.02
CA VAL A 159 4.14 7.44 10.68
C VAL A 159 3.29 7.57 11.93
N ARG A 160 3.56 6.75 12.96
CA ARG A 160 2.88 6.85 14.26
C ARG A 160 3.03 8.24 14.87
N GLU A 161 4.28 8.75 14.98
CA GLU A 161 4.58 10.07 15.54
C GLU A 161 3.83 11.19 14.80
N ALA A 162 3.78 11.12 13.48
CA ALA A 162 3.04 12.10 12.68
C ALA A 162 1.53 12.06 12.96
N ILE A 163 0.95 10.86 13.14
CA ILE A 163 -0.47 10.72 13.50
C ILE A 163 -0.73 11.31 14.89
N GLU A 164 0.08 10.93 15.89
CA GLU A 164 -0.05 11.45 17.27
C GLU A 164 0.09 12.98 17.31
N THR A 165 1.04 13.54 16.54
CA THR A 165 1.22 14.99 16.43
C THR A 165 -0.01 15.64 15.80
N ALA A 166 -0.56 15.06 14.72
CA ALA A 166 -1.74 15.58 14.05
C ALA A 166 -3.00 15.53 14.96
N MET A 167 -3.12 14.47 15.79
CA MET A 167 -4.24 14.31 16.74
C MET A 167 -4.17 15.31 17.90
N THR A 168 -2.97 15.78 18.25
CA THR A 168 -2.76 16.75 19.38
C THR A 168 -2.69 18.20 18.92
N ALA A 169 -2.62 18.43 17.61
CA ALA A 169 -2.61 19.77 17.05
C ALA A 169 -3.95 20.50 17.30
N PRO A 170 -3.93 21.79 17.69
CA PRO A 170 -5.14 22.56 17.98
C PRO A 170 -5.99 22.87 16.76
#